data_9f9e0423759dc8790234c8801a3266d2
#
_entry.id   9f9e0423759dc8790234c8801a3266d2
#
_cell.length_a   1.000
_cell.length_b   1.000
_cell.length_c   1.000
_cell.angle_alpha   90.00
_cell.angle_beta   90.00
_cell.angle_gamma   90.00
#
_symmetry.space_group_name_H-M   'P 1'
#
loop_
_entity.id
_entity.type
_entity.pdbx_description
1 polymer ?
#
loop_
_entity_poly.entity_id
_entity_poly.type
_entity_poly.pdbx_seq_one_letter_code
_entity_poly.pdbx_strand_id
1 'polypeptide(L)'
;NARWSGPDANGLEWLSRDPAVWDAFRADPLTTEVPLLKLFGPVEALRLYGRPRKHYPRDVPVLLMVGRDDPVGGPRSVHRLADDYRSRSGLTDVTTLVYPEARHEIFHELQQDEVRADLLAWLDTHVPPRG
;
A
#
# COMPACT_ATOMS: atom_id res chain seq x y z
N ASN A 1 -5.33 4.60 -14.57
CA ASN A 1 -5.53 3.15 -14.83
C ASN A 1 -5.47 2.76 -16.31
N ALA A 2 -4.84 3.59 -17.16
CA ALA A 2 -4.73 3.31 -18.60
C ALA A 2 -4.08 1.94 -18.92
N ARG A 3 -3.27 1.39 -18.01
CA ARG A 3 -2.61 0.09 -18.18
C ARG A 3 -3.59 -1.09 -18.25
N TRP A 4 -4.74 -0.97 -17.60
CA TRP A 4 -5.78 -2.01 -17.56
C TRP A 4 -7.12 -1.53 -18.13
N SER A 5 -7.11 -0.50 -18.96
CA SER A 5 -8.29 -0.04 -19.68
C SER A 5 -8.35 -0.74 -21.05
N GLY A 6 -9.28 -1.63 -21.20
CA GLY A 6 -9.60 -2.30 -22.45
C GLY A 6 -11.12 -2.35 -22.62
N PRO A 7 -11.63 -2.86 -23.76
CA PRO A 7 -13.08 -2.98 -24.01
C PRO A 7 -13.79 -3.85 -22.95
N ASP A 8 -13.06 -4.80 -22.34
CA ASP A 8 -13.59 -5.72 -21.32
C ASP A 8 -13.19 -5.32 -19.88
N ALA A 9 -12.55 -4.14 -19.70
CA ALA A 9 -12.12 -3.70 -18.39
C ALA A 9 -13.31 -3.30 -17.52
N ASN A 10 -13.31 -3.76 -16.28
CA ASN A 10 -14.36 -3.49 -15.31
C ASN A 10 -14.08 -2.29 -14.40
N GLY A 11 -12.88 -1.69 -14.51
CA GLY A 11 -12.45 -0.53 -13.73
C GLY A 11 -11.84 -0.86 -12.36
N LEU A 12 -11.84 -2.12 -11.93
CA LEU A 12 -11.31 -2.60 -10.64
C LEU A 12 -10.02 -3.41 -10.77
N GLU A 13 -9.54 -3.66 -11.99
CA GLU A 13 -8.32 -4.44 -12.24
C GLU A 13 -7.10 -3.90 -11.50
N TRP A 14 -7.10 -2.62 -11.19
CA TRP A 14 -6.01 -1.99 -10.45
C TRP A 14 -5.94 -2.42 -8.97
N LEU A 15 -7.02 -2.97 -8.41
CA LEU A 15 -7.06 -3.45 -7.03
C LEU A 15 -6.23 -4.71 -6.85
N SER A 16 -6.57 -5.76 -7.60
CA SER A 16 -5.97 -7.09 -7.51
C SER A 16 -6.06 -7.80 -8.86
N ARG A 17 -5.26 -8.85 -9.04
CA ARG A 17 -5.38 -9.79 -10.16
C ARG A 17 -6.50 -10.83 -9.94
N ASP A 18 -6.96 -10.99 -8.69
CA ASP A 18 -8.03 -11.93 -8.36
C ASP A 18 -9.40 -11.31 -8.66
N PRO A 19 -10.18 -11.88 -9.61
CA PRO A 19 -11.52 -11.41 -9.92
C PRO A 19 -12.49 -11.47 -8.74
N ALA A 20 -12.31 -12.39 -7.80
CA ALA A 20 -13.17 -12.50 -6.62
C ALA A 20 -13.08 -11.23 -5.74
N VAL A 21 -11.96 -10.52 -5.75
CA VAL A 21 -11.78 -9.24 -5.06
C VAL A 21 -12.65 -8.16 -5.69
N TRP A 22 -12.78 -8.13 -7.01
CA TRP A 22 -13.64 -7.16 -7.71
C TRP A 22 -15.12 -7.39 -7.41
N ASP A 23 -15.54 -8.66 -7.36
CA ASP A 23 -16.90 -9.03 -7.04
C ASP A 23 -17.24 -8.69 -5.59
N ALA A 24 -16.32 -8.99 -4.67
CA ALA A 24 -16.46 -8.62 -3.26
C ALA A 24 -16.54 -7.09 -3.06
N PHE A 25 -15.69 -6.32 -3.76
CA PHE A 25 -15.71 -4.86 -3.71
C PHE A 25 -17.05 -4.29 -4.16
N ARG A 26 -17.64 -4.82 -5.24
CA ARG A 26 -18.95 -4.37 -5.75
C ARG A 26 -20.11 -4.77 -4.86
N ALA A 27 -20.00 -5.92 -4.21
CA ALA A 27 -21.05 -6.43 -3.31
C ALA A 27 -21.05 -5.72 -1.95
N ASP A 28 -19.97 -5.08 -1.55
CA ASP A 28 -19.87 -4.39 -0.26
C ASP A 28 -20.57 -3.02 -0.34
N PRO A 29 -21.65 -2.79 0.43
CA PRO A 29 -22.38 -1.52 0.44
C PRO A 29 -21.59 -0.34 1.01
N LEU A 30 -20.43 -0.59 1.65
CA LEU A 30 -19.57 0.44 2.23
C LEU A 30 -18.51 0.94 1.25
N THR A 31 -18.32 0.26 0.10
CA THR A 31 -17.37 0.71 -0.92
C THR A 31 -17.98 1.80 -1.82
N THR A 32 -17.12 2.61 -2.41
CA THR A 32 -17.51 3.64 -3.35
C THR A 32 -16.48 3.80 -4.46
N GLU A 33 -16.95 3.96 -5.68
CA GLU A 33 -16.12 4.30 -6.84
C GLU A 33 -15.94 5.82 -7.02
N VAL A 34 -16.46 6.63 -6.10
CA VAL A 34 -16.36 8.09 -6.18
C VAL A 34 -14.90 8.49 -5.98
N PRO A 35 -14.29 9.25 -6.90
CA PRO A 35 -12.90 9.71 -6.75
C PRO A 35 -12.68 10.49 -5.45
N LEU A 36 -11.57 10.22 -4.75
CA LEU A 36 -11.19 10.86 -3.48
C LEU A 36 -11.26 12.39 -3.55
N LEU A 37 -10.83 12.96 -4.69
CA LEU A 37 -10.90 14.41 -4.93
C LEU A 37 -12.33 14.96 -4.87
N LYS A 38 -13.30 14.16 -5.32
CA LYS A 38 -14.73 14.53 -5.28
C LYS A 38 -15.33 14.34 -3.90
N LEU A 39 -14.86 13.33 -3.14
CA LEU A 39 -15.30 13.06 -1.77
C LEU A 39 -14.78 14.10 -0.77
N PHE A 40 -13.49 14.40 -0.83
CA PHE A 40 -12.81 15.22 0.19
C PHE A 40 -12.51 16.65 -0.27
N GLY A 41 -12.64 16.93 -1.56
CA GLY A 41 -12.22 18.20 -2.13
C GLY A 41 -10.68 18.31 -2.31
N PRO A 42 -10.21 19.33 -3.03
CA PRO A 42 -8.80 19.44 -3.41
C PRO A 42 -7.85 19.67 -2.22
N VAL A 43 -8.29 20.41 -1.21
CA VAL A 43 -7.45 20.74 -0.05
C VAL A 43 -7.16 19.51 0.79
N GLU A 44 -8.18 18.71 1.11
CA GLU A 44 -7.99 17.49 1.90
C GLU A 44 -7.28 16.40 1.08
N ALA A 45 -7.53 16.30 -0.22
CA ALA A 45 -6.80 15.40 -1.10
C ALA A 45 -5.29 15.72 -1.12
N LEU A 46 -4.90 17.00 -1.12
CA LEU A 46 -3.49 17.41 -1.03
C LEU A 46 -2.84 17.05 0.31
N ARG A 47 -3.59 17.00 1.40
CA ARG A 47 -3.08 16.60 2.72
C ARG A 47 -2.66 15.12 2.76
N LEU A 48 -3.23 14.27 1.90
CA LEU A 48 -2.82 12.87 1.76
C LEU A 48 -1.40 12.72 1.20
N TYR A 49 -0.87 13.72 0.51
CA TYR A 49 0.50 13.76 -0.02
C TYR A 49 1.52 14.34 0.97
N GLY A 50 1.33 14.07 2.25
CA GLY A 50 2.25 14.50 3.29
C GLY A 50 3.63 13.83 3.20
N ARG A 51 4.61 14.43 3.91
CA ARG A 51 5.93 13.81 4.13
C ARG A 51 6.03 13.37 5.59
N PRO A 52 6.85 12.35 5.90
CA PRO A 52 7.10 11.93 7.27
C PRO A 52 7.58 13.10 8.16
N ARG A 53 7.32 13.01 9.45
CA ARG A 53 7.83 13.99 10.43
C ARG A 53 9.34 14.07 10.34
N LYS A 54 9.91 15.26 10.65
CA LYS A 54 11.38 15.46 10.64
C LYS A 54 12.11 14.58 11.65
N HIS A 55 11.53 14.36 12.82
CA HIS A 55 12.13 13.54 13.86
C HIS A 55 11.05 12.76 14.59
N TYR A 56 11.36 11.52 14.91
CA TYR A 56 10.58 10.70 15.81
C TYR A 56 11.27 10.67 17.19
N PRO A 57 10.51 10.65 18.28
CA PRO A 57 11.09 10.64 19.63
C PRO A 57 11.80 9.33 19.98
N ARG A 58 11.56 8.30 19.21
CA ARG A 58 12.19 6.97 19.30
C ARG A 58 12.46 6.44 17.92
N ASP A 59 13.49 5.62 17.78
CA ASP A 59 13.69 4.81 16.58
C ASP A 59 12.66 3.67 16.62
N VAL A 60 11.76 3.68 15.66
CA VAL A 60 10.71 2.67 15.51
C VAL A 60 10.91 1.93 14.20
N PRO A 61 10.82 0.61 14.19
CA PRO A 61 10.92 -0.15 12.96
C PRO A 61 9.73 0.17 12.04
N VAL A 62 10.00 0.28 10.75
CA VAL A 62 9.00 0.56 9.72
C VAL A 62 9.08 -0.48 8.62
N LEU A 63 7.95 -1.13 8.34
CA LEU A 63 7.78 -2.01 7.19
C LEU A 63 6.91 -1.31 6.15
N LEU A 64 7.41 -1.24 4.93
CA LEU A 64 6.69 -0.75 3.75
C LEU A 64 6.53 -1.89 2.76
N MET A 65 5.29 -2.21 2.42
CA MET A 65 4.95 -3.32 1.52
C MET A 65 4.14 -2.77 0.34
N VAL A 66 4.46 -3.19 -0.89
CA VAL A 66 3.81 -2.66 -2.09
C VAL A 66 3.83 -3.66 -3.23
N GLY A 67 2.77 -3.66 -4.02
CA GLY A 67 2.73 -4.36 -5.30
C GLY A 67 3.58 -3.64 -6.36
N ARG A 68 4.32 -4.41 -7.17
CA ARG A 68 5.12 -3.84 -8.26
C ARG A 68 4.26 -3.09 -9.28
N ASP A 69 3.06 -3.59 -9.50
CA ASP A 69 2.13 -3.09 -10.50
C ASP A 69 1.05 -2.17 -9.90
N ASP A 70 1.22 -1.72 -8.65
CA ASP A 70 0.32 -0.76 -8.02
C ASP A 70 0.34 0.61 -8.74
N PRO A 71 -0.78 1.05 -9.33
CA PRO A 71 -0.85 2.33 -10.05
C PRO A 71 -1.04 3.54 -9.14
N VAL A 72 -1.39 3.34 -7.86
CA VAL A 72 -1.71 4.45 -6.95
C VAL A 72 -0.45 5.05 -6.33
N GLY A 73 0.57 4.23 -6.10
CA GLY A 73 1.83 4.70 -5.54
C GLY A 73 3.03 3.96 -6.12
N GLY A 74 2.94 2.65 -6.15
CA GLY A 74 3.95 1.76 -6.69
C GLY A 74 5.30 1.84 -5.98
N PRO A 75 6.28 1.03 -6.43
CA PRO A 75 7.58 0.91 -5.77
C PRO A 75 8.36 2.23 -5.65
N ARG A 76 8.28 3.09 -6.68
CA ARG A 76 9.02 4.38 -6.68
C ARG A 76 8.59 5.30 -5.54
N SER A 77 7.27 5.35 -5.26
CA SER A 77 6.75 6.18 -4.17
C SER A 77 7.13 5.60 -2.81
N VAL A 78 7.08 4.28 -2.67
CA VAL A 78 7.43 3.58 -1.43
C VAL A 78 8.93 3.70 -1.14
N HIS A 79 9.80 3.56 -2.14
CA HIS A 79 11.24 3.80 -1.96
C HIS A 79 11.53 5.24 -1.55
N ARG A 80 10.89 6.24 -2.18
CA ARG A 80 11.02 7.63 -1.76
C ARG A 80 10.57 7.85 -0.32
N LEU A 81 9.46 7.20 0.08
CA LEU A 81 8.97 7.26 1.46
C LEU A 81 9.98 6.63 2.44
N ALA A 82 10.56 5.49 2.08
CA ALA A 82 11.61 4.84 2.86
C ALA A 82 12.83 5.76 3.04
N ASP A 83 13.26 6.43 1.96
CA ASP A 83 14.37 7.38 1.99
C ASP A 83 14.04 8.61 2.85
N ASP A 84 12.81 9.12 2.80
CA ASP A 84 12.36 10.19 3.68
C ASP A 84 12.32 9.74 5.16
N TYR A 85 11.92 8.52 5.47
CA TYR A 85 11.99 7.97 6.83
C TYR A 85 13.43 7.89 7.34
N ARG A 86 14.37 7.44 6.52
CA ARG A 86 15.79 7.36 6.87
C ARG A 86 16.42 8.76 6.99
N SER A 87 16.33 9.56 5.93
CA SER A 87 17.09 10.84 5.82
C SER A 87 16.45 11.98 6.59
N ARG A 88 15.12 12.08 6.57
CA ARG A 88 14.37 13.18 7.18
C ARG A 88 13.94 12.89 8.61
N SER A 89 13.50 11.65 8.87
CA SER A 89 12.98 11.25 10.17
C SER A 89 14.04 10.65 11.08
N GLY A 90 15.16 10.20 10.52
CA GLY A 90 16.28 9.62 11.27
C GLY A 90 16.02 8.19 11.75
N LEU A 91 15.08 7.48 11.11
CA LEU A 91 14.84 6.08 11.45
C LEU A 91 15.92 5.18 10.84
N THR A 92 16.42 4.24 11.62
CA THR A 92 17.50 3.34 11.19
C THR A 92 16.98 2.02 10.64
N ASP A 93 15.82 1.58 11.11
CA ASP A 93 15.19 0.32 10.73
C ASP A 93 13.98 0.57 9.82
N VAL A 94 14.24 0.59 8.51
CA VAL A 94 13.20 0.78 7.49
C VAL A 94 13.34 -0.29 6.42
N THR A 95 12.42 -1.24 6.41
CA THR A 95 12.35 -2.35 5.47
C THR A 95 11.34 -2.04 4.35
N THR A 96 11.67 -2.44 3.12
CA THR A 96 10.76 -2.31 1.97
C THR A 96 10.65 -3.65 1.24
N LEU A 97 9.43 -4.14 1.04
CA LEU A 97 9.11 -5.34 0.28
C LEU A 97 8.28 -4.98 -0.95
N VAL A 98 8.69 -5.50 -2.11
CA VAL A 98 8.02 -5.26 -3.39
C VAL A 98 7.59 -6.60 -3.98
N TYR A 99 6.29 -6.81 -4.11
CA TYR A 99 5.73 -8.06 -4.62
C TYR A 99 5.58 -8.03 -6.14
N PRO A 100 6.25 -8.96 -6.85
CA PRO A 100 6.14 -9.05 -8.30
C PRO A 100 4.68 -9.25 -8.74
N GLU A 101 4.28 -8.59 -9.82
CA GLU A 101 2.94 -8.66 -10.41
C GLU A 101 1.77 -8.24 -9.51
N ALA A 102 1.97 -8.08 -8.20
CA ALA A 102 0.93 -7.62 -7.29
C ALA A 102 0.52 -6.17 -7.61
N ARG A 103 -0.76 -5.91 -7.43
CA ARG A 103 -1.39 -4.60 -7.63
C ARG A 103 -1.59 -3.88 -6.30
N HIS A 104 -2.65 -3.09 -6.16
CA HIS A 104 -2.84 -2.21 -5.00
C HIS A 104 -3.12 -2.95 -3.69
N GLU A 105 -4.00 -3.93 -3.71
CA GLU A 105 -4.42 -4.67 -2.52
C GLU A 105 -3.60 -5.95 -2.32
N ILE A 106 -2.35 -5.81 -1.91
CA ILE A 106 -1.41 -6.93 -1.79
C ILE A 106 -1.88 -8.07 -0.89
N PHE A 107 -2.70 -7.78 0.13
CA PHE A 107 -3.27 -8.79 1.03
C PHE A 107 -4.46 -9.54 0.44
N HIS A 108 -4.94 -9.13 -0.73
CA HIS A 108 -5.99 -9.76 -1.51
C HIS A 108 -5.51 -10.19 -2.90
N GLU A 109 -4.20 -10.27 -3.09
CA GLU A 109 -3.59 -10.77 -4.32
C GLU A 109 -3.53 -12.30 -4.36
N LEU A 110 -3.26 -12.86 -5.54
CA LEU A 110 -3.09 -14.31 -5.73
C LEU A 110 -1.99 -14.90 -4.85
N GLN A 111 -0.96 -14.08 -4.49
CA GLN A 111 0.12 -14.45 -3.58
C GLN A 111 -0.07 -13.90 -2.14
N GLN A 112 -1.30 -13.68 -1.70
CA GLN A 112 -1.60 -13.12 -0.38
C GLN A 112 -0.96 -13.89 0.79
N ASP A 113 -0.79 -15.20 0.65
CA ASP A 113 -0.19 -16.02 1.71
C ASP A 113 1.31 -15.72 1.89
N GLU A 114 2.06 -15.46 0.80
CA GLU A 114 3.43 -14.97 0.85
C GLU A 114 3.49 -13.60 1.55
N VAL A 115 2.61 -12.68 1.17
CA VAL A 115 2.53 -11.33 1.75
C VAL A 115 2.27 -11.40 3.27
N ARG A 116 1.36 -12.27 3.69
CA ARG A 116 1.06 -12.49 5.12
C ARG A 116 2.21 -13.13 5.86
N ALA A 117 2.86 -14.12 5.25
CA ALA A 117 4.02 -14.78 5.85
C ALA A 117 5.18 -13.81 6.08
N ASP A 118 5.48 -12.95 5.10
CA ASP A 118 6.51 -11.92 5.21
C ASP A 118 6.19 -10.89 6.31
N LEU A 119 4.93 -10.44 6.40
CA LEU A 119 4.50 -9.56 7.47
C LEU A 119 4.68 -10.20 8.84
N LEU A 120 4.26 -11.46 9.00
CA LEU A 120 4.39 -12.17 10.27
C LEU A 120 5.85 -12.40 10.64
N ALA A 121 6.69 -12.80 9.71
CA ALA A 121 8.12 -12.96 9.91
C ALA A 121 8.81 -11.66 10.34
N TRP A 122 8.40 -10.53 9.73
CA TRP A 122 8.90 -9.22 10.13
C TRP A 122 8.43 -8.84 11.54
N LEU A 123 7.16 -9.06 11.86
CA LEU A 123 6.61 -8.80 13.19
C LEU A 123 7.30 -9.63 14.27
N ASP A 124 7.57 -10.91 14.03
CA ASP A 124 8.24 -11.80 14.97
C ASP A 124 9.65 -11.32 15.36
N THR A 125 10.33 -10.61 14.44
CA THR A 125 11.65 -10.06 14.69
C THR A 125 11.64 -8.69 15.36
N HIS A 126 10.53 -7.94 15.27
CA HIS A 126 10.46 -6.53 15.70
C HIS A 126 9.49 -6.29 16.86
N VAL A 127 8.58 -7.21 17.12
CA VAL A 127 7.62 -7.14 18.24
C VAL A 127 7.97 -8.20 19.26
N PRO A 128 8.53 -7.84 20.43
CA PRO A 128 8.86 -8.83 21.44
C PRO A 128 7.60 -9.57 21.90
N PRO A 129 7.68 -10.86 22.21
CA PRO A 129 6.56 -11.60 22.75
C PRO A 129 6.07 -10.93 24.03
N ARG A 130 4.76 -10.84 24.19
CA ARG A 130 4.17 -10.37 25.46
C ARG A 130 4.48 -11.42 26.52
N GLY A 131 5.26 -11.01 27.52
CA GLY A 131 5.51 -11.83 28.72
C GLY A 131 4.23 -12.05 29.52
#